data_b85c6fb07044ae690b3652188cad7e5d
#
_entry.id   b85c6fb07044ae690b3652188cad7e5d
#
_cell.length_a   1.000
_cell.length_b   1.000
_cell.length_c   1.000
_cell.angle_alpha   90.00
_cell.angle_beta   90.00
_cell.angle_gamma   90.00
#
_symmetry.space_group_name_H-M   'P 1'
#
loop_
_entity.id
_entity.type
_entity.pdbx_description
1 polymer ?
#
loop_
_entity_poly.entity_id
_entity_poly.type
_entity_poly.pdbx_seq_one_letter_code
_entity_poly.pdbx_strand_id
1 'polypeptide(L)'
;VKKVHSLDNSKGGPEGYIKAIEKRVEDLVFEEIQKFHNEDNLLSVHHGHIINNSNVTWVLKPIDGRENFINGYPHFAISLCSIIDNVTTSAIVIDPIRREEFSGYLGGGAHLNNNKIRTSNQYGFEDAMLSFSKQKKPSKSYDFHKSHKEIANQNLNMRQSGCLSLDLAYVGSGRLDGTWGYDLDLIDM
;
A
#
# COMPACT_ATOMS: atom_id res chain seq x y z
N VAL A 1 -3.78 17.80 -6.77
CA VAL A 1 -2.45 17.71 -6.13
C VAL A 1 -1.48 18.52 -6.97
N LYS A 2 -0.82 19.55 -6.39
CA LYS A 2 0.22 20.31 -7.10
C LYS A 2 1.53 19.51 -7.06
N LYS A 3 2.32 19.60 -8.12
CA LYS A 3 3.66 18.97 -8.14
C LYS A 3 4.51 19.52 -7.00
N VAL A 4 5.08 18.63 -6.20
CA VAL A 4 5.94 18.99 -5.06
C VAL A 4 7.30 19.54 -5.53
N HIS A 5 7.67 19.32 -6.81
CA HIS A 5 8.91 19.84 -7.40
C HIS A 5 9.07 21.36 -7.41
N SER A 6 7.97 22.12 -7.18
CA SER A 6 8.03 23.59 -7.07
C SER A 6 8.38 24.07 -5.67
N LEU A 7 8.63 23.17 -4.72
CA LEU A 7 9.01 23.54 -3.36
C LEU A 7 10.49 23.89 -3.28
N ASP A 8 10.75 24.99 -2.60
CA ASP A 8 12.08 25.51 -2.37
C ASP A 8 13.00 24.46 -1.74
N ASN A 9 14.22 24.32 -2.29
CA ASN A 9 15.26 23.43 -1.79
C ASN A 9 15.75 23.77 -0.36
N SER A 10 15.38 24.93 0.19
CA SER A 10 15.77 25.36 1.54
C SER A 10 15.29 24.44 2.69
N LYS A 11 14.31 23.58 2.43
CA LYS A 11 13.76 22.59 3.40
C LYS A 11 13.95 21.13 2.98
N GLY A 12 15.01 20.82 2.25
CA GLY A 12 15.32 19.46 1.80
C GLY A 12 14.59 19.04 0.51
N GLY A 13 13.99 20.00 -0.22
CA GLY A 13 13.33 19.74 -1.50
C GLY A 13 12.12 18.81 -1.40
N PRO A 14 11.74 18.15 -2.53
CA PRO A 14 10.62 17.21 -2.57
C PRO A 14 10.75 16.04 -1.60
N GLU A 15 11.96 15.52 -1.42
CA GLU A 15 12.24 14.40 -0.49
C GLU A 15 12.07 14.82 0.99
N GLY A 16 12.52 16.00 1.36
CA GLY A 16 12.32 16.53 2.72
C GLY A 16 10.84 16.78 3.03
N TYR A 17 10.10 17.29 2.03
CA TYR A 17 8.68 17.54 2.15
C TYR A 17 7.87 16.25 2.35
N ILE A 18 8.12 15.21 1.53
CA ILE A 18 7.40 13.95 1.67
C ILE A 18 7.71 13.27 3.00
N LYS A 19 8.99 13.26 3.43
CA LYS A 19 9.36 12.73 4.75
C LYS A 19 8.64 13.42 5.89
N ALA A 20 8.47 14.74 5.81
CA ALA A 20 7.74 15.49 6.83
C ALA A 20 6.26 15.12 6.87
N ILE A 21 5.64 14.89 5.70
CA ILE A 21 4.24 14.44 5.62
C ILE A 21 4.11 13.01 6.14
N GLU A 22 4.95 12.09 5.67
CA GLU A 22 4.96 10.70 6.13
C GLU A 22 5.07 10.64 7.65
N LYS A 23 6.05 11.35 8.22
CA LYS A 23 6.21 11.42 9.67
C LYS A 23 4.98 11.99 10.37
N ARG A 24 4.38 13.05 9.81
CA ARG A 24 3.17 13.65 10.40
C ARG A 24 1.99 12.67 10.38
N VAL A 25 1.84 11.88 9.31
CA VAL A 25 0.81 10.82 9.23
C VAL A 25 1.09 9.74 10.28
N GLU A 26 2.34 9.30 10.41
CA GLU A 26 2.73 8.32 11.44
C GLU A 26 2.42 8.83 12.85
N ASP A 27 2.83 10.06 13.18
CA ASP A 27 2.59 10.67 14.48
C ASP A 27 1.08 10.69 14.81
N LEU A 28 0.24 11.16 13.88
CA LEU A 28 -1.21 11.24 14.08
C LEU A 28 -1.86 9.88 14.27
N VAL A 29 -1.48 8.89 13.45
CA VAL A 29 -2.05 7.54 13.55
C VAL A 29 -1.60 6.85 14.82
N PHE A 30 -0.32 6.97 15.18
CA PHE A 30 0.22 6.36 16.38
C PHE A 30 -0.33 7.01 17.67
N GLU A 31 -0.47 8.34 17.69
CA GLU A 31 -1.15 9.03 18.77
C GLU A 31 -2.57 8.52 18.97
N GLU A 32 -3.29 8.24 17.89
CA GLU A 32 -4.66 7.72 17.97
C GLU A 32 -4.71 6.26 18.44
N ILE A 33 -3.81 5.41 17.93
CA ILE A 33 -3.68 4.02 18.39
C ILE A 33 -3.35 3.98 19.87
N GLN A 34 -2.37 4.76 20.33
CA GLN A 34 -1.90 4.75 21.71
C GLN A 34 -2.95 5.18 22.74
N LYS A 35 -3.99 5.90 22.36
CA LYS A 35 -5.10 6.25 23.28
C LYS A 35 -5.84 5.02 23.81
N PHE A 36 -5.94 3.96 23.00
CA PHE A 36 -6.71 2.77 23.30
C PHE A 36 -5.87 1.49 23.36
N HIS A 37 -4.66 1.53 22.79
CA HIS A 37 -3.77 0.41 22.55
C HIS A 37 -2.31 0.78 22.85
N ASN A 38 -2.07 1.37 24.02
CA ASN A 38 -0.77 1.93 24.40
C ASN A 38 0.33 0.88 24.62
N GLU A 39 -0.04 -0.39 24.79
CA GLU A 39 0.89 -1.50 24.98
C GLU A 39 1.21 -2.24 23.70
N ASP A 40 0.53 -1.91 22.59
CA ASP A 40 0.75 -2.59 21.33
C ASP A 40 2.05 -2.17 20.65
N ASN A 41 2.62 -3.09 19.88
CA ASN A 41 3.80 -2.78 19.07
C ASN A 41 3.38 -1.95 17.84
N LEU A 42 4.28 -1.08 17.40
CA LEU A 42 4.07 -0.23 16.23
C LEU A 42 5.21 -0.42 15.23
N LEU A 43 4.89 -0.50 13.95
CA LEU A 43 5.87 -0.59 12.87
C LEU A 43 5.53 0.40 11.76
N SER A 44 6.48 1.25 11.40
CA SER A 44 6.34 2.17 10.26
C SER A 44 7.70 2.55 9.65
N VAL A 45 7.66 3.32 8.57
CA VAL A 45 8.86 3.67 7.78
C VAL A 45 9.83 4.56 8.55
N HIS A 46 9.33 5.55 9.32
CA HIS A 46 10.17 6.54 9.99
C HIS A 46 10.39 6.27 11.47
N HIS A 47 9.37 5.78 12.17
CA HIS A 47 9.52 5.39 13.57
C HIS A 47 10.19 4.02 13.72
N GLY A 48 10.27 3.23 12.65
CA GLY A 48 10.80 1.87 12.70
C GLY A 48 9.88 0.95 13.53
N HIS A 49 10.48 0.03 14.26
CA HIS A 49 9.75 -0.95 15.08
C HIS A 49 9.82 -0.55 16.56
N ILE A 50 8.69 -0.14 17.13
CA ILE A 50 8.50 0.13 18.54
C ILE A 50 7.94 -1.15 19.17
N ILE A 51 8.71 -1.78 20.04
CA ILE A 51 8.39 -3.07 20.65
C ILE A 51 7.98 -2.85 22.10
N ASN A 52 6.73 -3.17 22.44
CA ASN A 52 6.16 -3.09 23.77
C ASN A 52 5.81 -4.47 24.37
N ASN A 53 6.36 -5.56 23.79
CA ASN A 53 6.14 -6.96 24.18
C ASN A 53 4.66 -7.41 24.11
N SER A 54 3.86 -6.77 23.29
CA SER A 54 2.49 -7.19 22.95
C SER A 54 2.50 -8.28 21.87
N ASN A 55 1.47 -9.10 21.81
CA ASN A 55 1.22 -9.98 20.67
C ASN A 55 0.55 -9.27 19.50
N VAL A 56 0.19 -7.99 19.68
CA VAL A 56 -0.42 -7.15 18.64
C VAL A 56 0.63 -6.20 18.08
N THR A 57 0.73 -6.14 16.76
CA THR A 57 1.57 -5.18 16.04
C THR A 57 0.72 -4.42 15.01
N TRP A 58 0.72 -3.10 15.11
CA TRP A 58 0.17 -2.22 14.08
C TRP A 58 1.25 -1.88 13.07
N VAL A 59 0.96 -2.12 11.79
CA VAL A 59 1.88 -1.82 10.69
C VAL A 59 1.28 -0.71 9.85
N LEU A 60 2.00 0.41 9.74
CA LEU A 60 1.55 1.60 9.02
C LEU A 60 2.49 1.91 7.85
N LYS A 61 1.92 2.04 6.66
CA LYS A 61 2.56 2.67 5.51
C LYS A 61 1.91 4.04 5.28
N PRO A 62 2.59 5.13 5.64
CA PRO A 62 1.98 6.47 5.65
C PRO A 62 1.70 7.01 4.25
N ILE A 63 2.52 6.64 3.25
CA ILE A 63 2.27 6.93 1.83
C ILE A 63 2.79 5.74 1.00
N ASP A 64 1.87 5.01 0.37
CA ASP A 64 2.18 4.14 -0.75
C ASP A 64 1.91 4.86 -2.07
N GLY A 65 2.78 4.66 -3.07
CA GLY A 65 2.77 5.49 -4.28
C GLY A 65 3.51 6.81 -4.10
N ARG A 66 4.64 6.79 -3.41
CA ARG A 66 5.48 7.93 -3.06
C ARG A 66 5.88 8.78 -4.27
N GLU A 67 6.32 8.13 -5.36
CA GLU A 67 6.67 8.81 -6.61
C GLU A 67 5.45 9.48 -7.25
N ASN A 68 4.28 8.84 -7.18
CA ASN A 68 3.03 9.42 -7.65
C ASN A 68 2.70 10.69 -6.87
N PHE A 69 2.80 10.62 -5.54
CA PHE A 69 2.56 11.77 -4.68
C PHE A 69 3.49 12.95 -5.00
N ILE A 70 4.80 12.71 -5.12
CA ILE A 70 5.80 13.75 -5.45
C ILE A 70 5.49 14.41 -6.79
N ASN A 71 5.09 13.63 -7.79
CA ASN A 71 4.79 14.11 -9.12
C ASN A 71 3.39 14.70 -9.28
N GLY A 72 2.56 14.69 -8.22
CA GLY A 72 1.18 15.15 -8.27
C GLY A 72 0.26 14.21 -9.07
N TYR A 73 0.69 12.97 -9.29
CA TYR A 73 -0.15 11.95 -9.89
C TYR A 73 -1.15 11.42 -8.85
N PRO A 74 -2.47 11.53 -9.08
CA PRO A 74 -3.48 11.31 -8.05
C PRO A 74 -3.78 9.83 -7.83
N HIS A 75 -2.75 9.04 -7.49
CA HIS A 75 -2.85 7.61 -7.25
C HIS A 75 -1.83 7.18 -6.18
N PHE A 76 -2.22 7.30 -4.94
CA PHE A 76 -1.46 6.94 -3.75
C PHE A 76 -2.41 6.63 -2.59
N ALA A 77 -1.93 5.92 -1.59
CA ALA A 77 -2.74 5.48 -0.46
C ALA A 77 -1.99 5.60 0.87
N ILE A 78 -2.77 5.50 1.95
CA ILE A 78 -2.32 5.20 3.30
C ILE A 78 -2.82 3.80 3.61
N SER A 79 -1.98 2.94 4.18
CA SER A 79 -2.41 1.62 4.63
C SER A 79 -2.01 1.36 6.08
N LEU A 80 -2.92 0.72 6.82
CA LEU A 80 -2.72 0.31 8.20
C LEU A 80 -3.27 -1.10 8.37
N CYS A 81 -2.54 -1.97 9.06
CA CYS A 81 -3.08 -3.26 9.46
C CYS A 81 -2.71 -3.60 10.90
N SER A 82 -3.47 -4.52 11.49
CA SER A 82 -3.12 -5.16 12.76
C SER A 82 -2.75 -6.61 12.53
N ILE A 83 -1.65 -7.02 13.18
CA ILE A 83 -1.14 -8.39 13.20
C ILE A 83 -1.22 -8.89 14.63
N ILE A 84 -1.90 -10.01 14.86
CA ILE A 84 -2.00 -10.66 16.16
C ILE A 84 -1.41 -12.07 16.02
N ASP A 85 -0.45 -12.42 16.86
CA ASP A 85 0.22 -13.72 16.82
C ASP A 85 0.71 -14.10 15.40
N ASN A 86 1.30 -13.15 14.68
CA ASN A 86 1.76 -13.26 13.29
C ASN A 86 0.66 -13.50 12.24
N VAL A 87 -0.61 -13.26 12.57
CA VAL A 87 -1.73 -13.31 11.65
C VAL A 87 -2.31 -11.93 11.44
N THR A 88 -2.41 -11.46 10.19
CA THR A 88 -3.11 -10.21 9.88
C THR A 88 -4.59 -10.37 10.18
N THR A 89 -5.10 -9.58 11.12
CA THR A 89 -6.47 -9.67 11.62
C THR A 89 -7.38 -8.59 11.08
N SER A 90 -6.85 -7.41 10.80
CA SER A 90 -7.58 -6.34 10.13
C SER A 90 -6.65 -5.51 9.25
N ALA A 91 -7.20 -4.91 8.22
CA ALA A 91 -6.49 -3.99 7.35
C ALA A 91 -7.41 -2.91 6.80
N ILE A 92 -6.85 -1.74 6.57
CA ILE A 92 -7.50 -0.62 5.91
C ILE A 92 -6.53 0.01 4.91
N VAL A 93 -7.05 0.35 3.71
CA VAL A 93 -6.35 1.11 2.67
C VAL A 93 -7.22 2.30 2.29
N ILE A 94 -6.68 3.49 2.40
CA ILE A 94 -7.40 4.74 2.13
C ILE A 94 -6.81 5.40 0.88
N ASP A 95 -7.64 5.62 -0.14
CA ASP A 95 -7.37 6.53 -1.26
C ASP A 95 -7.95 7.92 -0.91
N PRO A 96 -7.13 8.89 -0.53
CA PRO A 96 -7.63 10.21 -0.12
C PRO A 96 -8.12 11.05 -1.30
N ILE A 97 -7.75 10.68 -2.54
CA ILE A 97 -8.14 11.41 -3.73
C ILE A 97 -9.56 11.02 -4.16
N ARG A 98 -9.84 9.73 -4.18
CA ARG A 98 -11.17 9.19 -4.54
C ARG A 98 -12.12 9.15 -3.36
N ARG A 99 -11.60 9.37 -2.14
CA ARG A 99 -12.34 9.20 -0.88
C ARG A 99 -12.89 7.78 -0.76
N GLU A 100 -12.04 6.83 -1.09
CA GLU A 100 -12.32 5.40 -1.00
C GLU A 100 -11.57 4.80 0.19
N GLU A 101 -12.30 4.07 1.00
CA GLU A 101 -11.80 3.31 2.14
C GLU A 101 -12.07 1.83 1.89
N PHE A 102 -11.00 1.09 1.65
CA PHE A 102 -11.04 -0.36 1.57
C PHE A 102 -10.69 -0.92 2.94
N SER A 103 -11.54 -1.75 3.50
CA SER A 103 -11.29 -2.36 4.81
C SER A 103 -11.66 -3.83 4.82
N GLY A 104 -11.00 -4.58 5.68
CA GLY A 104 -11.26 -6.00 5.87
C GLY A 104 -10.79 -6.46 7.23
N TYR A 105 -11.45 -7.50 7.74
CA TYR A 105 -11.03 -8.17 8.97
C TYR A 105 -11.31 -9.67 8.90
N LEU A 106 -10.53 -10.41 9.66
CA LEU A 106 -10.60 -11.87 9.68
C LEU A 106 -12.01 -12.35 10.04
N GLY A 107 -12.62 -13.15 9.16
CA GLY A 107 -13.99 -13.64 9.32
C GLY A 107 -15.10 -12.66 8.90
N GLY A 108 -14.81 -11.37 8.69
CA GLY A 108 -15.82 -10.36 8.32
C GLY A 108 -15.91 -10.04 6.83
N GLY A 109 -14.90 -10.44 6.07
CA GLY A 109 -14.81 -10.13 4.64
C GLY A 109 -14.25 -8.74 4.38
N ALA A 110 -14.44 -8.24 3.16
CA ALA A 110 -13.90 -6.98 2.70
C ALA A 110 -14.99 -6.00 2.27
N HIS A 111 -14.71 -4.71 2.47
CA HIS A 111 -15.65 -3.61 2.23
C HIS A 111 -14.97 -2.45 1.51
N LEU A 112 -15.74 -1.71 0.73
CA LEU A 112 -15.41 -0.41 0.17
C LEU A 112 -16.44 0.61 0.64
N ASN A 113 -16.05 1.60 1.41
CA ASN A 113 -16.96 2.60 2.00
C ASN A 113 -18.18 1.91 2.65
N ASN A 114 -17.94 0.92 3.51
CA ASN A 114 -18.94 0.09 4.19
C ASN A 114 -19.78 -0.86 3.30
N ASN A 115 -19.61 -0.84 1.98
CA ASN A 115 -20.29 -1.77 1.09
C ASN A 115 -19.43 -3.02 0.88
N LYS A 116 -20.03 -4.19 1.03
CA LYS A 116 -19.33 -5.46 0.86
C LYS A 116 -18.84 -5.63 -0.57
N ILE A 117 -17.57 -5.99 -0.72
CA ILE A 117 -16.92 -6.21 -2.01
C ILE A 117 -16.53 -7.68 -2.22
N ARG A 118 -16.25 -8.03 -3.46
CA ARG A 118 -15.79 -9.34 -3.89
C ARG A 118 -14.73 -9.17 -4.97
N THR A 119 -13.85 -10.13 -5.08
CA THR A 119 -12.95 -10.29 -6.22
C THR A 119 -13.74 -10.51 -7.50
N SER A 120 -13.12 -10.30 -8.65
CA SER A 120 -13.70 -10.63 -9.94
C SER A 120 -13.93 -12.15 -10.06
N ASN A 121 -14.74 -12.54 -11.03
CA ASN A 121 -14.94 -13.94 -11.43
C ASN A 121 -14.08 -14.31 -12.66
N GLN A 122 -13.05 -13.51 -12.96
CA GLN A 122 -12.15 -13.80 -14.08
C GLN A 122 -11.32 -15.03 -13.79
N TYR A 123 -11.36 -16.01 -14.70
CA TYR A 123 -10.56 -17.22 -14.64
C TYR A 123 -9.56 -17.23 -15.81
N GLY A 124 -8.29 -17.48 -15.47
CA GLY A 124 -7.22 -17.50 -16.46
C GLY A 124 -6.77 -16.10 -16.87
N PHE A 125 -5.90 -16.06 -17.88
CA PHE A 125 -5.23 -14.84 -18.30
C PHE A 125 -5.92 -14.11 -19.47
N GLU A 126 -6.84 -14.73 -20.15
CA GLU A 126 -7.57 -14.15 -21.26
C GLU A 126 -8.44 -13.01 -20.75
N ASP A 127 -8.29 -11.82 -21.34
CA ASP A 127 -8.98 -10.56 -20.97
C ASP A 127 -8.75 -10.06 -19.52
N ALA A 128 -7.89 -10.72 -18.75
CA ALA A 128 -7.58 -10.29 -17.39
C ALA A 128 -6.94 -8.89 -17.35
N MET A 129 -7.34 -8.09 -16.37
CA MET A 129 -6.69 -6.82 -16.06
C MET A 129 -5.74 -7.02 -14.88
N LEU A 130 -4.45 -6.90 -15.15
CA LEU A 130 -3.41 -7.15 -14.17
C LEU A 130 -2.62 -5.88 -13.82
N SER A 131 -2.14 -5.80 -12.60
CA SER A 131 -1.13 -4.82 -12.22
C SER A 131 0.15 -5.49 -11.73
N PHE A 132 1.22 -4.73 -11.75
CA PHE A 132 2.49 -5.16 -11.19
C PHE A 132 3.22 -4.01 -10.52
N SER A 133 3.94 -4.34 -9.46
CA SER A 133 4.77 -3.41 -8.72
C SER A 133 6.23 -3.84 -8.78
N LYS A 134 7.11 -2.86 -8.98
CA LYS A 134 8.56 -3.06 -8.97
C LYS A 134 9.16 -2.25 -7.85
N GLN A 135 9.91 -2.91 -6.99
CA GLN A 135 10.73 -2.19 -6.01
C GLN A 135 11.93 -1.49 -6.66
N LYS A 136 12.45 -0.47 -5.98
CA LYS A 136 13.56 0.38 -6.47
C LYS A 136 14.85 -0.39 -6.75
N LYS A 137 15.05 -1.54 -6.09
CA LYS A 137 16.24 -2.40 -6.26
C LYS A 137 15.79 -3.86 -6.34
N PRO A 138 15.48 -4.37 -7.54
CA PRO A 138 15.19 -5.79 -7.69
C PRO A 138 16.41 -6.62 -7.26
N SER A 139 16.17 -7.74 -6.56
CA SER A 139 17.23 -8.67 -6.22
C SER A 139 17.90 -9.20 -7.48
N LYS A 140 19.21 -9.47 -7.44
CA LYS A 140 19.97 -10.00 -8.58
C LYS A 140 19.51 -11.40 -9.02
N SER A 141 18.72 -12.09 -8.20
CA SER A 141 18.25 -13.46 -8.43
C SER A 141 16.97 -13.56 -9.24
N TYR A 142 16.35 -12.43 -9.56
CA TYR A 142 15.04 -12.44 -10.19
C TYR A 142 15.00 -11.65 -11.49
N ASP A 143 14.49 -12.29 -12.55
CA ASP A 143 14.30 -11.64 -13.86
C ASP A 143 12.86 -11.10 -13.97
N PHE A 144 12.66 -9.92 -13.37
CA PHE A 144 11.43 -9.15 -13.47
C PHE A 144 10.99 -8.93 -14.93
N HIS A 145 11.95 -8.63 -15.80
CA HIS A 145 11.65 -8.35 -17.20
C HIS A 145 11.19 -9.60 -17.95
N LYS A 146 11.67 -10.77 -17.54
CA LYS A 146 11.28 -12.05 -18.14
C LYS A 146 9.82 -12.35 -17.84
N SER A 147 9.41 -12.32 -16.58
CA SER A 147 8.00 -12.58 -16.22
C SER A 147 7.06 -11.51 -16.78
N HIS A 148 7.46 -10.22 -16.75
CA HIS A 148 6.69 -9.17 -17.39
C HIS A 148 6.48 -9.43 -18.89
N LYS A 149 7.54 -9.83 -19.61
CA LYS A 149 7.47 -10.15 -21.04
C LYS A 149 6.60 -11.38 -21.32
N GLU A 150 6.75 -12.42 -20.53
CA GLU A 150 5.95 -13.65 -20.68
C GLU A 150 4.46 -13.39 -20.50
N ILE A 151 4.09 -12.58 -19.50
CA ILE A 151 2.70 -12.19 -19.26
C ILE A 151 2.21 -11.27 -20.38
N ALA A 152 2.98 -10.25 -20.77
CA ALA A 152 2.61 -9.30 -21.82
C ALA A 152 2.37 -9.98 -23.19
N ASN A 153 3.07 -11.09 -23.47
CA ASN A 153 2.86 -11.87 -24.70
C ASN A 153 1.50 -12.58 -24.77
N GLN A 154 0.74 -12.62 -23.67
CA GLN A 154 -0.59 -13.21 -23.62
C GLN A 154 -1.72 -12.20 -23.85
N ASN A 155 -1.40 -11.03 -24.38
CA ASN A 155 -2.35 -9.94 -24.68
C ASN A 155 -3.16 -9.44 -23.47
N LEU A 156 -2.50 -9.38 -22.30
CA LEU A 156 -3.15 -8.92 -21.08
C LEU A 156 -3.19 -7.39 -20.97
N ASN A 157 -4.25 -6.89 -20.38
CA ASN A 157 -4.36 -5.50 -19.96
C ASN A 157 -3.50 -5.26 -18.71
N MET A 158 -2.27 -4.82 -18.89
CA MET A 158 -1.32 -4.62 -17.78
C MET A 158 -1.29 -3.17 -17.31
N ARG A 159 -1.11 -2.98 -16.03
CA ARG A 159 -0.96 -1.69 -15.34
C ARG A 159 0.29 -1.71 -14.48
N GLN A 160 0.99 -0.59 -14.45
CA GLN A 160 2.02 -0.30 -13.44
C GLN A 160 1.60 1.00 -12.75
N SER A 161 0.83 0.86 -11.68
CA SER A 161 0.19 1.99 -11.02
C SER A 161 1.15 2.78 -10.13
N GLY A 162 2.17 2.11 -9.59
CA GLY A 162 3.10 2.67 -8.62
C GLY A 162 2.53 2.77 -7.19
N CYS A 163 1.39 2.10 -6.90
CA CYS A 163 0.79 2.04 -5.57
C CYS A 163 0.25 0.63 -5.32
N LEU A 164 1.07 -0.23 -4.70
CA LEU A 164 0.73 -1.63 -4.48
C LEU A 164 -0.48 -1.82 -3.58
N SER A 165 -0.62 -1.00 -2.53
CA SER A 165 -1.76 -1.08 -1.60
C SER A 165 -3.08 -0.89 -2.33
N LEU A 166 -3.17 0.08 -3.28
CA LEU A 166 -4.37 0.24 -4.10
C LEU A 166 -4.55 -0.89 -5.10
N ASP A 167 -3.47 -1.41 -5.67
CA ASP A 167 -3.56 -2.54 -6.59
C ASP A 167 -4.15 -3.78 -5.89
N LEU A 168 -3.68 -4.09 -4.68
CA LEU A 168 -4.22 -5.16 -3.85
C LEU A 168 -5.70 -4.92 -3.48
N ALA A 169 -6.04 -3.70 -3.06
CA ALA A 169 -7.42 -3.32 -2.77
C ALA A 169 -8.34 -3.42 -4.00
N TYR A 170 -7.82 -3.10 -5.18
CA TYR A 170 -8.55 -3.22 -6.44
C TYR A 170 -8.75 -4.68 -6.85
N VAL A 171 -7.82 -5.57 -6.56
CA VAL A 171 -8.05 -7.02 -6.72
C VAL A 171 -9.16 -7.47 -5.76
N GLY A 172 -9.10 -7.07 -4.49
CA GLY A 172 -10.12 -7.38 -3.49
C GLY A 172 -11.52 -6.87 -3.84
N SER A 173 -11.61 -5.81 -4.67
CA SER A 173 -12.88 -5.22 -5.12
C SER A 173 -13.31 -5.62 -6.54
N GLY A 174 -12.54 -6.50 -7.20
CA GLY A 174 -12.83 -6.94 -8.57
C GLY A 174 -12.58 -5.90 -9.65
N ARG A 175 -11.84 -4.82 -9.36
CA ARG A 175 -11.42 -3.81 -10.35
C ARG A 175 -10.18 -4.24 -11.12
N LEU A 176 -9.36 -5.08 -10.49
CA LEU A 176 -8.26 -5.81 -11.10
C LEU A 176 -8.48 -7.30 -10.86
N ASP A 177 -7.97 -8.13 -11.75
CA ASP A 177 -8.07 -9.58 -11.67
C ASP A 177 -6.87 -10.19 -10.94
N GLY A 178 -5.76 -9.47 -10.91
CA GLY A 178 -4.56 -9.88 -10.19
C GLY A 178 -3.50 -8.80 -10.09
N THR A 179 -2.62 -8.96 -9.12
CA THR A 179 -1.43 -8.13 -8.98
C THR A 179 -0.25 -8.97 -8.50
N TRP A 180 0.96 -8.57 -8.85
CA TRP A 180 2.18 -9.17 -8.30
C TRP A 180 3.25 -8.12 -8.06
N GLY A 181 4.14 -8.43 -7.12
CA GLY A 181 5.29 -7.60 -6.81
C GLY A 181 6.49 -8.45 -6.42
N TYR A 182 7.65 -7.85 -6.48
CA TYR A 182 8.92 -8.47 -6.13
C TYR A 182 9.64 -7.66 -5.07
N ASP A 183 10.43 -8.38 -4.24
CA ASP A 183 11.26 -7.77 -3.20
C ASP A 183 10.43 -6.89 -2.24
N LEU A 184 9.26 -7.38 -1.87
CA LEU A 184 8.35 -6.72 -0.92
C LEU A 184 8.82 -7.00 0.52
N ASP A 185 8.72 -6.00 1.38
CA ASP A 185 8.90 -6.17 2.81
C ASP A 185 7.56 -6.15 3.57
N LEU A 186 7.60 -6.31 4.90
CA LEU A 186 6.39 -6.37 5.71
C LEU A 186 5.53 -5.09 5.64
N ILE A 187 6.16 -3.93 5.43
CA ILE A 187 5.43 -2.66 5.32
C ILE A 187 4.77 -2.52 3.93
N ASP A 188 5.25 -3.26 2.93
CA ASP A 188 4.68 -3.24 1.57
C ASP A 188 3.47 -4.17 1.43
N MET A 189 3.32 -5.14 2.31
CA MET A 189 2.24 -6.13 2.34
C MET A 189 1.09 -5.74 3.25
#